data_b51ecec6f6627305d346517e060c644b
#
_entry.id   b51ecec6f6627305d346517e060c644b
#
_cell.length_a   1.000
_cell.length_b   1.000
_cell.length_c   1.000
_cell.angle_alpha   90.00
_cell.angle_beta   90.00
_cell.angle_gamma   90.00
#
_symmetry.space_group_name_H-M   'P 1'
#
loop_
_entity.id
_entity.type
_entity.pdbx_description
1 polymer ?
#
loop_
_entity_poly.entity_id
_entity_poly.type
_entity_poly.pdbx_seq_one_letter_code
_entity_poly.pdbx_strand_id
1 'polypeptide(L)'
;MKTTTLRNLFTLGICCIFQLSAFAVAPLPELNLVEPQHKKAPFTIVSHDAKTNIQRIAPRRTPNINLAPKGLLILVNYTDITFNEDNNQQAFDSLANGDNYTYNGATGSCKAYFEAQSNGQYAPKFDVIGPITLPQTSAYYAANDAYGDDQYVVDFVVDACKGADSLGVDFSQYDNDNNGVVDFIYIIYAGYAESEGAGATTMWPHNWDLVSALYFGYSNMDEYYANSDTDFKLPSFDGKLVNAYACSNELRKATNKRAGIGTICHEFSHVLGLPDYYLTTDNPTTQQRLTPGAWSLMGYGNYLNDGNTPPNYSIYDKYYLGWVTPTVLAESQSLTLHADGETGYMLTRNEKHVDEGAYRTDTVYYLENRQQDGWDTYLPGHGMLIWQVIFDETDWFNNCPNDYLPRYRLISALSTSSPYTTTKPKPEVPFPGSKNITQYTPFAHNGLYNIQETNGIITFDFTTTTVQSSIKDIILDPTGTWYDLLGNVIDPTTYKGIVIHNKQKYILR
;
A
#
# COMPACT_ATOMS: atom_id res chain seq x y z
N MET A 1 -19.29 -28.42 -18.30
CA MET A 1 -20.54 -28.67 -17.52
C MET A 1 -20.23 -29.30 -16.14
N LYS A 2 -19.10 -28.98 -15.52
CA LYS A 2 -18.65 -29.48 -14.20
C LYS A 2 -18.38 -28.38 -13.17
N THR A 3 -18.27 -27.15 -13.56
CA THR A 3 -17.89 -26.01 -12.70
C THR A 3 -19.04 -25.39 -11.89
N THR A 4 -20.28 -25.57 -12.28
CA THR A 4 -21.43 -24.95 -11.62
C THR A 4 -21.86 -25.62 -10.31
N THR A 5 -21.39 -26.83 -10.05
CA THR A 5 -21.87 -27.63 -8.88
C THR A 5 -21.00 -27.44 -7.64
N LEU A 6 -19.74 -27.01 -7.76
CA LEU A 6 -18.83 -26.81 -6.62
C LEU A 6 -19.05 -25.49 -5.89
N ARG A 7 -19.49 -24.46 -6.59
CA ARG A 7 -19.77 -23.14 -5.97
C ARG A 7 -20.86 -23.16 -4.90
N ASN A 8 -21.79 -24.11 -4.95
CA ASN A 8 -22.95 -24.17 -4.04
C ASN A 8 -22.78 -25.05 -2.79
N LEU A 9 -21.65 -25.75 -2.62
CA LEU A 9 -21.47 -26.71 -1.51
C LEU A 9 -20.61 -26.16 -0.35
N PHE A 10 -20.00 -24.97 -0.49
CA PHE A 10 -19.07 -24.44 0.51
C PHE A 10 -19.65 -23.40 1.47
N THR A 11 -20.96 -23.24 1.56
CA THR A 11 -21.61 -22.24 2.45
C THR A 11 -21.71 -22.68 3.92
N LEU A 12 -21.20 -23.86 4.29
CA LEU A 12 -21.31 -24.36 5.67
C LEU A 12 -20.04 -25.09 6.11
N GLY A 13 -19.05 -24.38 6.62
CA GLY A 13 -17.88 -25.00 7.27
C GLY A 13 -16.84 -24.02 7.74
N ILE A 14 -17.03 -23.58 8.93
CA ILE A 14 -16.20 -22.95 9.96
C ILE A 14 -14.68 -23.08 9.76
N CYS A 15 -13.99 -21.94 9.92
CA CYS A 15 -12.69 -21.68 10.55
C CYS A 15 -11.62 -21.01 9.69
N CYS A 16 -11.16 -19.90 10.19
CA CYS A 16 -9.92 -19.18 9.88
C CYS A 16 -9.56 -19.08 8.39
N ILE A 17 -10.25 -18.20 7.73
CA ILE A 17 -10.10 -17.98 6.31
C ILE A 17 -9.35 -16.66 6.12
N PHE A 18 -8.11 -16.74 5.64
CA PHE A 18 -7.36 -15.57 5.20
C PHE A 18 -7.96 -15.09 3.89
N GLN A 19 -8.40 -13.84 3.85
CA GLN A 19 -8.86 -13.20 2.62
C GLN A 19 -7.64 -12.73 1.82
N LEU A 20 -7.48 -13.23 0.60
CA LEU A 20 -6.66 -12.59 -0.42
C LEU A 20 -7.60 -11.80 -1.31
N SER A 21 -7.47 -10.50 -1.26
CA SER A 21 -8.14 -9.62 -2.20
C SER A 21 -7.28 -9.48 -3.44
N ALA A 22 -7.87 -9.44 -4.63
CA ALA A 22 -7.23 -8.81 -5.75
C ALA A 22 -6.96 -7.36 -5.34
N PHE A 23 -5.75 -6.89 -5.61
CA PHE A 23 -5.41 -5.49 -5.41
C PHE A 23 -6.02 -4.71 -6.57
N ALA A 24 -7.03 -3.94 -6.34
CA ALA A 24 -7.73 -3.20 -7.37
C ALA A 24 -7.67 -1.71 -7.09
N VAL A 25 -7.48 -0.93 -8.13
CA VAL A 25 -7.54 0.54 -8.03
C VAL A 25 -8.88 0.96 -7.47
N ALA A 26 -8.88 1.85 -6.48
CA ALA A 26 -10.10 2.46 -5.99
C ALA A 26 -10.86 3.18 -7.12
N PRO A 27 -12.21 3.13 -7.13
CA PRO A 27 -13.00 3.83 -8.15
C PRO A 27 -12.73 5.34 -8.12
N LEU A 28 -12.85 5.99 -9.27
CA LEU A 28 -12.62 7.43 -9.38
C LEU A 28 -13.61 8.21 -8.52
N PRO A 29 -13.16 9.06 -7.58
CA PRO A 29 -14.03 9.69 -6.57
C PRO A 29 -15.05 10.71 -7.12
N GLU A 30 -14.85 11.21 -8.33
CA GLU A 30 -15.65 12.31 -8.91
C GLU A 30 -16.91 11.86 -9.63
N LEU A 31 -17.03 10.60 -9.94
CA LEU A 31 -18.26 10.06 -10.46
C LEU A 31 -19.24 9.97 -9.29
N ASN A 32 -20.31 10.80 -9.31
CA ASN A 32 -21.50 10.59 -8.49
C ASN A 32 -22.21 9.28 -8.88
N LEU A 33 -21.43 8.23 -9.03
CA LEU A 33 -21.94 6.90 -9.07
C LEU A 33 -22.50 6.65 -7.67
N VAL A 34 -23.79 6.32 -7.58
CA VAL A 34 -24.30 5.44 -6.54
C VAL A 34 -23.14 4.51 -6.24
N GLU A 35 -22.58 4.58 -5.00
CA GLU A 35 -21.41 3.78 -4.62
C GLU A 35 -21.52 2.45 -5.34
N PRO A 36 -20.64 2.13 -6.31
CA PRO A 36 -20.67 0.80 -6.87
C PRO A 36 -20.51 -0.05 -5.63
N GLN A 37 -21.52 -0.86 -5.34
CA GLN A 37 -21.34 -1.88 -4.33
C GLN A 37 -20.15 -2.64 -4.82
N HIS A 38 -18.97 -2.33 -4.27
CA HIS A 38 -17.79 -3.14 -4.45
C HIS A 38 -18.18 -4.51 -3.98
N LYS A 39 -18.65 -5.30 -4.93
CA LYS A 39 -18.81 -6.69 -4.66
C LYS A 39 -17.40 -7.18 -4.52
N LYS A 40 -16.99 -7.33 -3.26
CA LYS A 40 -15.80 -8.12 -3.00
C LYS A 40 -15.96 -9.39 -3.83
N ALA A 41 -14.98 -9.67 -4.65
CA ALA A 41 -14.76 -11.05 -4.93
C ALA A 41 -14.75 -11.77 -3.58
N PRO A 42 -15.54 -12.81 -3.38
CA PRO A 42 -15.63 -13.50 -2.08
C PRO A 42 -14.36 -14.32 -1.90
N PHE A 43 -13.26 -13.66 -1.54
CA PHE A 43 -11.94 -14.26 -1.45
C PHE A 43 -11.70 -14.81 -0.07
N THR A 44 -11.97 -16.07 0.01
CA THR A 44 -11.57 -16.89 1.12
C THR A 44 -10.41 -17.75 0.67
N ILE A 45 -9.22 -17.54 1.21
CA ILE A 45 -8.09 -18.41 0.92
C ILE A 45 -8.06 -19.52 1.94
N VAL A 46 -8.08 -20.71 1.42
CA VAL A 46 -7.58 -21.88 2.14
C VAL A 46 -6.07 -21.81 2.10
N SER A 47 -5.42 -21.75 3.27
CA SER A 47 -3.98 -21.92 3.37
C SER A 47 -3.63 -23.25 2.73
N HIS A 48 -3.04 -23.22 1.55
CA HIS A 48 -2.48 -24.43 0.97
C HIS A 48 -1.21 -24.78 1.71
N ASP A 49 -1.23 -25.91 2.41
CA ASP A 49 -0.03 -26.63 2.76
C ASP A 49 0.84 -26.82 1.51
N ALA A 50 1.96 -26.23 1.57
CA ALA A 50 3.27 -26.40 0.96
C ALA A 50 3.51 -27.55 -0.04
N LYS A 51 2.64 -27.77 -1.03
CA LYS A 51 2.96 -28.64 -2.18
C LYS A 51 3.27 -27.87 -3.45
N THR A 52 2.89 -26.64 -3.54
CA THR A 52 3.46 -25.71 -4.50
C THR A 52 4.49 -24.88 -3.74
N ASN A 53 5.79 -25.08 -4.02
CA ASN A 53 6.88 -24.21 -3.57
C ASN A 53 6.83 -22.81 -4.25
N ILE A 54 5.65 -22.34 -4.58
CA ILE A 54 5.41 -20.98 -5.00
C ILE A 54 5.24 -20.20 -3.70
N GLN A 55 6.38 -19.78 -3.13
CA GLN A 55 6.36 -18.78 -2.10
C GLN A 55 5.68 -17.55 -2.70
N ARG A 56 4.49 -17.22 -2.19
CA ARG A 56 4.00 -15.86 -2.30
C ARG A 56 5.14 -14.94 -1.91
N ILE A 57 5.31 -13.88 -2.66
CA ILE A 57 6.21 -12.82 -2.26
C ILE A 57 5.55 -12.19 -1.03
N ALA A 58 5.82 -12.75 0.15
CA ALA A 58 5.55 -12.07 1.39
C ALA A 58 6.19 -10.68 1.28
N PRO A 59 5.55 -9.61 1.78
CA PRO A 59 6.20 -8.32 1.86
C PRO A 59 7.57 -8.54 2.46
N ARG A 60 8.62 -8.28 1.69
CA ARG A 60 9.98 -8.62 2.07
C ARG A 60 10.36 -7.73 3.23
N ARG A 61 10.59 -8.28 4.39
CA ARG A 61 11.21 -7.58 5.54
C ARG A 61 12.59 -7.00 5.23
N THR A 62 13.16 -7.41 4.12
CA THR A 62 14.36 -6.81 3.49
C THR A 62 14.15 -6.90 2.00
N PRO A 63 13.84 -5.80 1.32
CA PRO A 63 13.86 -5.82 -0.12
C PRO A 63 15.26 -6.22 -0.55
N ASN A 64 15.39 -7.35 -1.21
CA ASN A 64 16.60 -7.63 -2.02
C ASN A 64 16.43 -6.73 -3.25
N ILE A 65 16.67 -5.43 -3.04
CA ILE A 65 16.37 -4.41 -4.05
C ILE A 65 17.48 -4.52 -5.07
N ASN A 66 17.21 -5.23 -6.16
CA ASN A 66 17.94 -4.92 -7.39
C ASN A 66 17.66 -3.44 -7.70
N LEU A 67 18.68 -2.60 -7.66
CA LEU A 67 18.54 -1.15 -7.78
C LEU A 67 17.94 -0.71 -9.11
N ALA A 68 17.89 -1.60 -10.11
CA ALA A 68 17.32 -1.36 -11.43
C ALA A 68 16.64 -2.63 -11.97
N PRO A 69 15.53 -3.09 -11.36
CA PRO A 69 14.84 -4.28 -11.83
C PRO A 69 14.24 -4.05 -13.20
N LYS A 70 14.23 -5.10 -14.01
CA LYS A 70 13.50 -5.12 -15.27
C LYS A 70 12.05 -5.53 -15.03
N GLY A 71 11.11 -4.75 -15.58
CA GLY A 71 9.69 -5.08 -15.64
C GLY A 71 9.27 -5.27 -17.10
N LEU A 72 8.34 -6.18 -17.35
CA LEU A 72 7.73 -6.38 -18.65
C LEU A 72 6.38 -5.67 -18.72
N LEU A 73 6.23 -4.73 -19.66
CA LEU A 73 5.00 -3.98 -19.93
C LEU A 73 4.46 -4.37 -21.30
N ILE A 74 3.33 -5.07 -21.31
CA ILE A 74 2.72 -5.61 -22.53
C ILE A 74 1.50 -4.77 -22.92
N LEU A 75 1.49 -4.23 -24.12
CA LEU A 75 0.34 -3.53 -24.68
C LEU A 75 -0.54 -4.53 -25.42
N VAL A 76 -1.85 -4.55 -25.14
CA VAL A 76 -2.76 -5.51 -25.78
C VAL A 76 -3.99 -4.83 -26.39
N ASN A 77 -4.25 -5.16 -27.66
CA ASN A 77 -5.52 -4.96 -28.31
C ASN A 77 -6.44 -6.16 -28.07
N TYR A 78 -7.73 -5.92 -28.08
CA TYR A 78 -8.73 -6.96 -28.26
C TYR A 78 -9.10 -7.10 -29.72
N THR A 79 -9.88 -8.10 -30.10
CA THR A 79 -10.38 -8.22 -31.48
C THR A 79 -11.40 -7.13 -31.85
N ASP A 80 -12.04 -6.53 -30.86
CA ASP A 80 -13.10 -5.52 -30.97
C ASP A 80 -12.66 -4.11 -30.53
N ILE A 81 -11.55 -3.98 -29.79
CA ILE A 81 -11.02 -2.68 -29.34
C ILE A 81 -9.51 -2.65 -29.59
N THR A 82 -9.03 -1.57 -30.19
CA THR A 82 -7.60 -1.35 -30.45
C THR A 82 -7.14 -0.03 -29.85
N PHE A 83 -5.85 0.07 -29.58
CA PHE A 83 -5.22 1.32 -29.14
C PHE A 83 -5.46 2.45 -30.16
N ASN A 84 -5.59 3.68 -29.65
CA ASN A 84 -5.55 4.86 -30.50
C ASN A 84 -4.19 4.95 -31.20
N GLU A 85 -4.16 5.47 -32.44
CA GLU A 85 -2.95 5.55 -33.28
C GLU A 85 -1.78 6.28 -32.59
N ASP A 86 -2.06 7.31 -31.78
CA ASP A 86 -1.06 8.06 -31.03
C ASP A 86 -0.53 7.32 -29.78
N ASN A 87 -1.19 6.24 -29.39
CA ASN A 87 -0.85 5.43 -28.22
C ASN A 87 -0.08 4.17 -28.61
N ASN A 88 1.01 4.36 -29.36
CA ASN A 88 1.88 3.28 -29.80
C ASN A 88 2.92 2.90 -28.76
N GLN A 89 3.72 1.86 -29.05
CA GLN A 89 4.79 1.36 -28.18
C GLN A 89 5.75 2.47 -27.70
N GLN A 90 6.20 3.35 -28.60
CA GLN A 90 7.10 4.45 -28.26
C GLN A 90 6.47 5.44 -27.27
N ALA A 91 5.18 5.69 -27.40
CA ALA A 91 4.44 6.56 -26.50
C ALA A 91 4.38 5.99 -25.07
N PHE A 92 4.19 4.67 -24.94
CA PHE A 92 4.22 3.98 -23.65
C PHE A 92 5.63 3.75 -23.13
N ASP A 93 6.63 3.55 -23.98
CA ASP A 93 8.02 3.53 -23.55
C ASP A 93 8.41 4.89 -22.94
N SER A 94 8.00 6.00 -23.56
CA SER A 94 8.22 7.33 -23.00
C SER A 94 7.48 7.53 -21.68
N LEU A 95 6.26 7.00 -21.52
CA LEU A 95 5.49 7.04 -20.27
C LEU A 95 6.17 6.23 -19.17
N ALA A 96 6.69 5.06 -19.51
CA ALA A 96 7.31 4.15 -18.54
C ALA A 96 8.74 4.59 -18.13
N ASN A 97 9.56 5.00 -19.11
CA ASN A 97 11.01 5.18 -18.95
C ASN A 97 11.55 6.58 -19.25
N GLY A 98 10.76 7.46 -19.88
CA GLY A 98 11.25 8.74 -20.41
C GLY A 98 11.77 9.68 -19.30
N ASP A 99 13.02 10.16 -19.44
CA ASP A 99 13.64 11.05 -18.46
C ASP A 99 12.94 12.43 -18.36
N ASN A 100 12.26 12.88 -19.42
CA ASN A 100 11.57 14.16 -19.49
C ASN A 100 10.12 13.99 -19.97
N TYR A 101 9.42 13.00 -19.46
CA TYR A 101 8.04 12.75 -19.84
C TYR A 101 7.11 13.82 -19.26
N THR A 102 6.38 14.52 -20.14
CA THR A 102 5.48 15.64 -19.77
C THR A 102 4.13 15.58 -20.47
N TYR A 103 3.79 14.45 -21.10
CA TYR A 103 2.51 14.30 -21.80
C TYR A 103 1.33 14.60 -20.85
N ASN A 104 0.40 15.41 -21.31
CA ASN A 104 -0.80 15.81 -20.57
C ASN A 104 -0.52 16.45 -19.20
N GLY A 105 0.62 17.13 -19.07
CA GLY A 105 1.03 17.79 -17.80
C GLY A 105 1.64 16.84 -16.77
N ALA A 106 2.15 15.68 -17.19
CA ALA A 106 2.86 14.77 -16.30
C ALA A 106 4.13 15.40 -15.71
N THR A 107 4.43 15.11 -14.47
CA THR A 107 5.65 15.54 -13.78
C THR A 107 6.87 14.71 -14.22
N GLY A 108 6.65 13.48 -14.67
CA GLY A 108 7.68 12.56 -15.14
C GLY A 108 7.09 11.21 -15.54
N SER A 109 7.98 10.26 -15.89
CA SER A 109 7.63 8.87 -16.20
C SER A 109 7.48 8.02 -14.93
N CYS A 110 7.04 6.75 -15.09
CA CYS A 110 7.02 5.78 -13.99
C CYS A 110 8.42 5.61 -13.37
N LYS A 111 9.46 5.43 -14.21
CA LYS A 111 10.86 5.36 -13.76
C LYS A 111 11.25 6.59 -12.94
N ALA A 112 11.01 7.79 -13.49
CA ALA A 112 11.32 9.05 -12.81
C ALA A 112 10.60 9.21 -11.46
N TYR A 113 9.37 8.68 -11.36
CA TYR A 113 8.64 8.65 -10.09
C TYR A 113 9.39 7.81 -9.05
N PHE A 114 9.72 6.55 -9.36
CA PHE A 114 10.40 5.66 -8.41
C PHE A 114 11.81 6.13 -8.07
N GLU A 115 12.55 6.69 -9.03
CA GLU A 115 13.85 7.33 -8.78
C GLU A 115 13.70 8.48 -7.77
N ALA A 116 12.71 9.33 -7.96
CA ALA A 116 12.45 10.45 -7.04
C ALA A 116 12.04 9.97 -5.64
N GLN A 117 11.16 8.94 -5.56
CA GLN A 117 10.71 8.43 -4.26
C GLN A 117 11.83 7.80 -3.44
N SER A 118 12.79 7.18 -4.10
CA SER A 118 13.88 6.41 -3.50
C SER A 118 15.19 7.18 -3.40
N ASN A 119 15.24 8.46 -3.76
CA ASN A 119 16.47 9.25 -3.88
C ASN A 119 17.50 8.57 -4.80
N GLY A 120 17.03 8.04 -5.93
CA GLY A 120 17.85 7.34 -6.91
C GLY A 120 18.30 5.93 -6.51
N GLN A 121 17.85 5.41 -5.36
CA GLN A 121 18.20 4.06 -4.92
C GLN A 121 17.47 2.97 -5.70
N TYR A 122 16.34 3.30 -6.32
CA TYR A 122 15.48 2.36 -7.05
C TYR A 122 15.03 2.97 -8.38
N ALA A 123 15.51 2.41 -9.49
CA ALA A 123 15.28 2.90 -10.84
C ALA A 123 14.81 1.76 -11.76
N PRO A 124 13.53 1.35 -11.68
CA PRO A 124 13.03 0.26 -12.51
C PRO A 124 13.11 0.64 -14.00
N LYS A 125 13.38 -0.35 -14.83
CA LYS A 125 13.34 -0.22 -16.29
C LYS A 125 12.27 -1.14 -16.85
N PHE A 126 11.39 -0.59 -17.65
CA PHE A 126 10.31 -1.34 -18.28
C PHE A 126 10.62 -1.60 -19.75
N ASP A 127 10.65 -2.87 -20.16
CA ASP A 127 10.65 -3.22 -21.56
C ASP A 127 9.18 -3.21 -22.06
N VAL A 128 8.86 -2.33 -23.01
CA VAL A 128 7.49 -2.15 -23.52
C VAL A 128 7.34 -2.91 -24.84
N ILE A 129 6.35 -3.81 -24.90
CA ILE A 129 6.12 -4.71 -26.03
C ILE A 129 4.70 -4.55 -26.58
N GLY A 130 4.53 -4.62 -27.86
CA GLY A 130 3.22 -4.58 -28.53
C GLY A 130 2.92 -3.25 -29.24
N PRO A 131 1.64 -2.95 -29.57
CA PRO A 131 0.41 -3.67 -29.17
C PRO A 131 0.28 -5.06 -29.81
N ILE A 132 -0.09 -6.05 -28.98
CA ILE A 132 -0.40 -7.42 -29.38
C ILE A 132 -1.92 -7.55 -29.45
N THR A 133 -2.45 -8.14 -30.56
CA THR A 133 -3.89 -8.40 -30.62
C THR A 133 -4.19 -9.76 -29.96
N LEU A 134 -4.93 -9.73 -28.86
CA LEU A 134 -5.43 -10.93 -28.19
C LEU A 134 -6.48 -11.67 -29.06
N PRO A 135 -6.63 -12.99 -28.91
CA PRO A 135 -7.52 -13.77 -29.75
C PRO A 135 -9.02 -13.54 -29.53
N GLN A 136 -9.42 -12.90 -28.43
CA GLN A 136 -10.81 -12.72 -28.03
C GLN A 136 -11.20 -11.24 -27.92
N THR A 137 -12.49 -10.98 -27.70
CA THR A 137 -13.06 -9.64 -27.46
C THR A 137 -12.79 -9.17 -26.02
N SER A 138 -12.93 -7.87 -25.76
CA SER A 138 -12.85 -7.32 -24.41
C SER A 138 -13.87 -7.98 -23.48
N ALA A 139 -15.10 -8.14 -23.94
CA ALA A 139 -16.17 -8.79 -23.17
C ALA A 139 -15.90 -10.27 -22.83
N TYR A 140 -15.12 -10.99 -23.63
CA TYR A 140 -14.72 -12.36 -23.28
C TYR A 140 -13.90 -12.39 -22.01
N TYR A 141 -12.87 -11.53 -21.90
CA TYR A 141 -11.98 -11.52 -20.74
C TYR A 141 -12.59 -10.84 -19.52
N ALA A 142 -13.32 -9.76 -19.76
CA ALA A 142 -13.69 -8.76 -18.76
C ALA A 142 -15.19 -8.63 -18.48
N ALA A 143 -16.06 -9.45 -19.10
CA ALA A 143 -17.47 -9.40 -18.72
C ALA A 143 -17.64 -9.86 -17.27
N ASN A 144 -18.36 -9.07 -16.49
CA ASN A 144 -18.58 -9.37 -15.09
C ASN A 144 -19.34 -10.68 -14.92
N ASP A 145 -18.86 -11.51 -14.02
CA ASP A 145 -19.54 -12.69 -13.56
C ASP A 145 -20.74 -12.37 -12.65
N ALA A 146 -21.33 -13.38 -12.00
CA ALA A 146 -22.46 -13.18 -11.08
C ALA A 146 -22.09 -12.39 -9.81
N TYR A 147 -20.79 -12.21 -9.54
CA TYR A 147 -20.25 -11.48 -8.40
C TYR A 147 -19.78 -10.07 -8.76
N GLY A 148 -19.71 -9.77 -10.05
CA GLY A 148 -19.26 -8.50 -10.58
C GLY A 148 -17.74 -8.45 -10.82
N ASP A 149 -17.09 -9.60 -10.94
CA ASP A 149 -15.66 -9.74 -11.20
C ASP A 149 -15.42 -10.09 -12.66
N ASP A 150 -14.28 -9.66 -13.23
CA ASP A 150 -13.83 -10.00 -14.57
C ASP A 150 -13.67 -11.53 -14.73
N GLN A 151 -14.40 -12.14 -15.68
CA GLN A 151 -14.60 -13.60 -15.66
C GLN A 151 -13.41 -14.46 -16.10
N TYR A 152 -12.51 -13.96 -16.96
CA TYR A 152 -11.41 -14.76 -17.52
C TYR A 152 -10.07 -14.04 -17.49
N VAL A 153 -9.69 -13.53 -16.32
CA VAL A 153 -8.43 -12.78 -16.13
C VAL A 153 -7.18 -13.64 -16.35
N VAL A 154 -7.26 -14.94 -16.07
CA VAL A 154 -6.14 -15.88 -16.35
C VAL A 154 -5.90 -15.98 -17.84
N ASP A 155 -6.97 -16.19 -18.62
CA ASP A 155 -6.90 -16.27 -20.08
C ASP A 155 -6.31 -14.98 -20.68
N PHE A 156 -6.71 -13.83 -20.13
CA PHE A 156 -6.18 -12.52 -20.52
C PHE A 156 -4.65 -12.43 -20.34
N VAL A 157 -4.15 -12.79 -19.17
CA VAL A 157 -2.71 -12.75 -18.87
C VAL A 157 -1.93 -13.75 -19.71
N VAL A 158 -2.45 -14.97 -19.84
CA VAL A 158 -1.80 -16.05 -20.61
C VAL A 158 -1.72 -15.68 -22.09
N ASP A 159 -2.79 -15.16 -22.67
CA ASP A 159 -2.81 -14.77 -24.08
C ASP A 159 -1.88 -13.58 -24.34
N ALA A 160 -1.80 -12.63 -23.41
CA ALA A 160 -0.82 -11.53 -23.49
C ALA A 160 0.62 -12.06 -23.46
N CYS A 161 0.94 -12.99 -22.54
CA CYS A 161 2.27 -13.61 -22.46
C CYS A 161 2.60 -14.45 -23.70
N LYS A 162 1.66 -15.27 -24.21
CA LYS A 162 1.82 -16.03 -25.47
C LYS A 162 2.12 -15.10 -26.65
N GLY A 163 1.43 -13.97 -26.70
CA GLY A 163 1.67 -12.94 -27.71
C GLY A 163 3.06 -12.32 -27.60
N ALA A 164 3.51 -11.99 -26.40
CA ALA A 164 4.84 -11.43 -26.15
C ALA A 164 5.95 -12.45 -26.49
N ASP A 165 5.79 -13.72 -26.09
CA ASP A 165 6.68 -14.82 -26.44
C ASP A 165 6.81 -14.97 -27.96
N SER A 166 5.71 -14.92 -28.68
CA SER A 166 5.70 -14.98 -30.15
C SER A 166 6.46 -13.85 -30.85
N LEU A 167 6.64 -12.72 -30.17
CA LEU A 167 7.47 -11.59 -30.62
C LEU A 167 8.94 -11.71 -30.18
N GLY A 168 9.31 -12.82 -29.52
CA GLY A 168 10.68 -13.13 -29.12
C GLY A 168 11.08 -12.48 -27.78
N VAL A 169 10.13 -12.19 -26.91
CA VAL A 169 10.42 -11.76 -25.54
C VAL A 169 11.02 -12.93 -24.77
N ASP A 170 12.19 -12.72 -24.18
CA ASP A 170 12.86 -13.68 -23.28
C ASP A 170 12.43 -13.41 -21.83
N PHE A 171 11.50 -14.21 -21.34
CA PHE A 171 10.93 -14.07 -19.99
C PHE A 171 11.96 -14.32 -18.89
N SER A 172 13.07 -14.99 -19.17
CA SER A 172 14.12 -15.24 -18.19
C SER A 172 14.78 -13.93 -17.69
N GLN A 173 14.68 -12.85 -18.46
CA GLN A 173 15.25 -11.54 -18.10
C GLN A 173 14.45 -10.79 -17.02
N TYR A 174 13.23 -11.25 -16.70
CA TYR A 174 12.32 -10.61 -15.73
C TYR A 174 12.20 -11.39 -14.41
N ASP A 175 13.02 -12.41 -14.22
CA ASP A 175 13.25 -13.10 -12.94
C ASP A 175 14.52 -12.50 -12.30
N ASN A 176 14.37 -11.31 -11.69
CA ASN A 176 15.49 -10.50 -11.21
C ASN A 176 16.17 -11.10 -9.97
N ASP A 177 15.48 -11.97 -9.21
CA ASP A 177 16.02 -12.62 -8.02
C ASP A 177 16.41 -14.08 -8.24
N ASN A 178 16.24 -14.59 -9.47
CA ASN A 178 16.56 -15.95 -9.91
C ASN A 178 15.83 -17.04 -9.10
N ASN A 179 14.59 -16.79 -8.70
CA ASN A 179 13.75 -17.75 -7.98
C ASN A 179 12.95 -18.70 -8.92
N GLY A 180 13.03 -18.50 -10.24
CA GLY A 180 12.31 -19.26 -11.24
C GLY A 180 10.94 -18.72 -11.62
N VAL A 181 10.56 -17.56 -11.08
CA VAL A 181 9.28 -16.89 -11.35
C VAL A 181 9.57 -15.51 -11.92
N VAL A 182 8.81 -15.07 -12.92
CA VAL A 182 8.84 -13.70 -13.41
C VAL A 182 8.34 -12.78 -12.29
N ASP A 183 9.15 -11.80 -11.90
CA ASP A 183 8.83 -10.92 -10.76
C ASP A 183 7.60 -10.05 -11.01
N PHE A 184 7.45 -9.55 -12.25
CA PHE A 184 6.37 -8.62 -12.54
C PHE A 184 6.06 -8.51 -14.05
N ILE A 185 4.78 -8.66 -14.36
CA ILE A 185 4.20 -8.38 -15.67
C ILE A 185 3.12 -7.33 -15.52
N TYR A 186 3.21 -6.27 -16.33
CA TYR A 186 2.18 -5.25 -16.41
C TYR A 186 1.53 -5.25 -17.78
N ILE A 187 0.20 -5.30 -17.84
CA ILE A 187 -0.55 -5.32 -19.07
C ILE A 187 -1.36 -4.04 -19.21
N ILE A 188 -1.14 -3.29 -20.27
CA ILE A 188 -2.00 -2.15 -20.63
C ILE A 188 -2.93 -2.60 -21.75
N TYR A 189 -4.23 -2.56 -21.47
CA TYR A 189 -5.26 -2.95 -22.44
C TYR A 189 -5.88 -1.75 -23.13
N ALA A 190 -6.27 -1.95 -24.39
CA ALA A 190 -6.90 -0.92 -25.22
C ALA A 190 -8.25 -0.46 -24.64
N GLY A 191 -8.51 0.83 -24.70
CA GLY A 191 -9.77 1.45 -24.31
C GLY A 191 -9.82 1.93 -22.86
N TYR A 192 -11.01 1.86 -22.26
CA TYR A 192 -11.34 2.45 -20.95
C TYR A 192 -11.46 1.38 -19.87
N ALA A 193 -11.36 1.82 -18.60
CA ALA A 193 -11.52 0.96 -17.42
C ALA A 193 -12.96 0.94 -16.88
N GLU A 194 -13.38 -0.20 -16.34
CA GLU A 194 -14.64 -0.29 -15.59
C GLU A 194 -14.63 0.62 -14.34
N SER A 195 -13.51 0.73 -13.62
CA SER A 195 -13.34 1.61 -12.47
C SER A 195 -13.63 3.08 -12.76
N GLU A 196 -13.60 3.48 -14.02
CA GLU A 196 -13.98 4.81 -14.51
C GLU A 196 -15.41 4.86 -15.10
N GLY A 197 -16.21 3.81 -14.89
CA GLY A 197 -17.58 3.71 -15.34
C GLY A 197 -17.72 3.40 -16.85
N ALA A 198 -16.76 2.70 -17.45
CA ALA A 198 -16.85 2.29 -18.85
C ALA A 198 -17.89 1.19 -19.10
N GLY A 199 -18.21 0.40 -18.10
CA GLY A 199 -19.26 -0.63 -18.14
C GLY A 199 -18.73 -2.03 -17.84
N ALA A 200 -19.64 -2.94 -17.51
CA ALA A 200 -19.40 -4.30 -17.03
C ALA A 200 -18.84 -5.29 -18.11
N THR A 201 -18.34 -4.80 -19.20
CA THR A 201 -17.66 -5.57 -20.25
C THR A 201 -16.26 -5.06 -20.52
N THR A 202 -15.78 -4.18 -19.65
CA THR A 202 -14.43 -3.63 -19.67
C THR A 202 -13.66 -4.03 -18.42
N MET A 203 -12.40 -4.35 -18.56
CA MET A 203 -11.52 -4.80 -17.47
C MET A 203 -11.40 -3.75 -16.35
N TRP A 204 -11.46 -4.21 -15.11
CA TRP A 204 -11.10 -3.40 -13.96
C TRP A 204 -9.57 -3.38 -13.77
N PRO A 205 -8.90 -2.23 -13.63
CA PRO A 205 -7.46 -2.18 -13.31
C PRO A 205 -7.19 -2.84 -11.96
N HIS A 206 -6.24 -3.78 -11.93
CA HIS A 206 -5.93 -4.54 -10.72
C HIS A 206 -4.53 -5.16 -10.74
N ASN A 207 -4.03 -5.52 -9.57
CA ASN A 207 -2.88 -6.38 -9.35
C ASN A 207 -3.35 -7.70 -8.72
N TRP A 208 -2.87 -8.83 -9.22
CA TRP A 208 -3.25 -10.14 -8.69
C TRP A 208 -2.24 -11.24 -9.03
N ASP A 209 -2.61 -12.49 -8.68
CA ASP A 209 -1.83 -13.69 -8.98
C ASP A 209 -2.69 -14.78 -9.63
N LEU A 210 -2.07 -15.53 -10.56
CA LEU A 210 -2.75 -16.55 -11.35
C LEU A 210 -3.18 -17.77 -10.52
N VAL A 211 -2.43 -18.13 -9.46
CA VAL A 211 -2.83 -19.24 -8.57
C VAL A 211 -4.16 -18.93 -7.92
N SER A 212 -4.32 -17.73 -7.37
CA SER A 212 -5.58 -17.31 -6.75
C SER A 212 -6.70 -17.21 -7.78
N ALA A 213 -6.43 -16.61 -8.95
CA ALA A 213 -7.40 -16.52 -10.02
C ALA A 213 -7.89 -17.89 -10.52
N LEU A 214 -6.97 -18.86 -10.69
CA LEU A 214 -7.32 -20.24 -11.03
C LEU A 214 -8.13 -20.92 -9.93
N TYR A 215 -7.76 -20.72 -8.67
CA TYR A 215 -8.50 -21.27 -7.53
C TYR A 215 -9.97 -20.83 -7.52
N PHE A 216 -10.23 -19.58 -7.87
CA PHE A 216 -11.60 -19.04 -7.95
C PHE A 216 -12.31 -19.30 -9.28
N GLY A 217 -11.62 -19.93 -10.24
CA GLY A 217 -12.24 -20.36 -11.50
C GLY A 217 -12.32 -19.28 -12.56
N TYR A 218 -11.43 -18.27 -12.51
CA TYR A 218 -11.35 -17.18 -13.49
C TYR A 218 -10.54 -17.54 -14.74
N SER A 219 -10.68 -18.77 -15.21
CA SER A 219 -10.13 -19.26 -16.48
C SER A 219 -11.10 -20.19 -17.18
N ASN A 220 -11.09 -20.14 -18.52
CA ASN A 220 -11.74 -21.10 -19.38
C ASN A 220 -10.74 -22.09 -20.03
N MET A 221 -9.48 -22.05 -19.60
CA MET A 221 -8.40 -22.89 -20.12
C MET A 221 -8.19 -24.10 -19.21
N ASP A 222 -8.75 -25.26 -19.62
CA ASP A 222 -8.65 -26.52 -18.86
C ASP A 222 -7.21 -26.99 -18.59
N GLU A 223 -6.24 -26.54 -19.40
CA GLU A 223 -4.84 -26.94 -19.33
C GLU A 223 -4.12 -26.49 -18.06
N TYR A 224 -4.66 -25.46 -17.38
CA TYR A 224 -4.12 -24.92 -16.12
C TYR A 224 -4.77 -25.54 -14.88
N TYR A 225 -5.85 -26.32 -15.06
CA TYR A 225 -6.42 -27.13 -14.01
C TYR A 225 -5.81 -28.53 -14.06
N ALA A 226 -5.02 -28.89 -13.05
CA ALA A 226 -4.46 -30.22 -12.94
C ALA A 226 -5.52 -31.25 -12.47
N ASN A 227 -5.08 -32.50 -12.17
CA ASN A 227 -5.98 -33.60 -11.85
C ASN A 227 -6.78 -33.45 -10.53
N SER A 228 -6.68 -32.33 -9.82
CA SER A 228 -7.43 -32.03 -8.63
C SER A 228 -7.83 -30.54 -8.60
N ASP A 229 -8.93 -30.23 -7.93
CA ASP A 229 -9.46 -28.85 -7.82
C ASP A 229 -8.53 -27.90 -7.02
N THR A 230 -7.38 -28.35 -6.59
CA THR A 230 -6.44 -27.60 -5.75
C THR A 230 -5.00 -27.63 -6.25
N ASP A 231 -4.76 -28.27 -7.40
CA ASP A 231 -3.43 -28.40 -8.01
C ASP A 231 -3.44 -27.70 -9.36
N PHE A 232 -2.87 -26.48 -9.42
CA PHE A 232 -2.87 -25.64 -10.61
C PHE A 232 -1.50 -25.65 -11.27
N LYS A 233 -1.51 -25.68 -12.58
CA LYS A 233 -0.30 -25.57 -13.40
C LYS A 233 -0.19 -24.12 -13.87
N LEU A 234 0.81 -23.40 -13.36
CA LEU A 234 1.09 -22.06 -13.85
C LEU A 234 1.67 -22.06 -15.27
N PRO A 235 1.37 -21.04 -16.09
CA PRO A 235 2.01 -20.87 -17.38
C PRO A 235 3.51 -20.64 -17.21
N SER A 236 4.29 -21.16 -18.16
CA SER A 236 5.75 -21.03 -18.15
C SER A 236 6.25 -20.62 -19.52
N PHE A 237 7.13 -19.61 -19.54
CA PHE A 237 7.82 -19.11 -20.72
C PHE A 237 9.32 -19.05 -20.42
N ASP A 238 10.17 -19.53 -21.35
CA ASP A 238 11.63 -19.63 -21.19
C ASP A 238 12.08 -20.28 -19.87
N GLY A 239 11.28 -21.26 -19.39
CA GLY A 239 11.55 -21.97 -18.14
C GLY A 239 11.24 -21.17 -16.87
N LYS A 240 10.59 -19.99 -16.98
CA LYS A 240 10.14 -19.18 -15.85
C LYS A 240 8.63 -19.25 -15.72
N LEU A 241 8.14 -19.39 -14.48
CA LEU A 241 6.71 -19.37 -14.17
C LEU A 241 6.19 -17.94 -14.18
N VAL A 242 4.98 -17.76 -14.68
CA VAL A 242 4.24 -16.49 -14.56
C VAL A 242 3.16 -16.67 -13.51
N ASN A 243 3.15 -15.77 -12.52
CA ASN A 243 2.14 -15.77 -11.46
C ASN A 243 1.63 -14.36 -11.15
N ALA A 244 2.49 -13.44 -10.69
CA ALA A 244 2.10 -12.08 -10.38
C ALA A 244 1.93 -11.23 -11.63
N TYR A 245 0.86 -10.45 -11.69
CA TYR A 245 0.59 -9.51 -12.76
C TYR A 245 -0.20 -8.30 -12.27
N ALA A 246 -0.15 -7.22 -13.05
CA ALA A 246 -1.09 -6.12 -12.91
C ALA A 246 -1.59 -5.68 -14.29
N CYS A 247 -2.72 -4.95 -14.31
CA CYS A 247 -3.23 -4.39 -15.55
C CYS A 247 -3.88 -3.03 -15.35
N SER A 248 -3.89 -2.23 -16.44
CA SER A 248 -4.64 -0.99 -16.49
C SER A 248 -5.05 -0.63 -17.92
N ASN A 249 -5.90 0.39 -18.02
CA ASN A 249 -6.46 0.89 -19.25
C ASN A 249 -5.52 1.83 -20.03
N GLU A 250 -5.72 1.90 -21.33
CA GLU A 250 -5.07 2.86 -22.22
C GLU A 250 -5.56 4.29 -21.99
N LEU A 251 -6.88 4.49 -21.87
CA LEU A 251 -7.53 5.78 -21.96
C LEU A 251 -8.31 6.15 -20.69
N ARG A 252 -8.16 7.39 -20.26
CA ARG A 252 -9.05 8.02 -19.28
C ARG A 252 -10.41 8.29 -19.90
N LYS A 253 -11.48 7.76 -19.30
CA LYS A 253 -12.83 7.96 -19.82
C LYS A 253 -13.27 9.42 -19.81
N ALA A 254 -12.91 10.18 -18.80
CA ALA A 254 -13.31 11.58 -18.65
C ALA A 254 -12.74 12.49 -19.74
N THR A 255 -11.51 12.21 -20.22
CA THR A 255 -10.78 13.11 -21.14
C THR A 255 -10.51 12.51 -22.48
N ASN A 256 -10.69 11.21 -22.67
CA ASN A 256 -10.31 10.44 -23.86
C ASN A 256 -8.82 10.59 -24.20
N LYS A 257 -7.98 10.83 -23.22
CA LYS A 257 -6.53 10.89 -23.36
C LYS A 257 -5.89 9.64 -22.78
N ARG A 258 -4.65 9.33 -23.21
CA ARG A 258 -3.86 8.26 -22.60
C ARG A 258 -3.87 8.42 -21.07
N ALA A 259 -4.10 7.32 -20.38
CA ALA A 259 -4.01 7.27 -18.91
C ALA A 259 -2.61 7.70 -18.43
N GLY A 260 -2.55 8.38 -17.32
CA GLY A 260 -1.30 8.79 -16.70
C GLY A 260 -0.60 7.64 -16.00
N ILE A 261 0.54 7.95 -15.39
CA ILE A 261 1.38 6.97 -14.70
C ILE A 261 0.81 6.51 -13.34
N GLY A 262 -0.17 7.23 -12.80
CA GLY A 262 -0.63 7.05 -11.42
C GLY A 262 -1.10 5.64 -11.11
N THR A 263 -1.93 5.04 -11.98
CA THR A 263 -2.39 3.66 -11.80
C THR A 263 -1.22 2.66 -11.93
N ILE A 264 -0.32 2.85 -12.91
CA ILE A 264 0.85 1.98 -13.08
C ILE A 264 1.73 2.03 -11.83
N CYS A 265 2.00 3.24 -11.31
CA CYS A 265 2.80 3.40 -10.09
C CYS A 265 2.11 2.79 -8.87
N HIS A 266 0.78 2.90 -8.76
CA HIS A 266 -0.01 2.30 -7.69
C HIS A 266 0.12 0.77 -7.72
N GLU A 267 -0.21 0.14 -8.85
CA GLU A 267 -0.17 -1.32 -8.98
C GLU A 267 1.27 -1.87 -8.83
N PHE A 268 2.26 -1.15 -9.37
CA PHE A 268 3.65 -1.55 -9.17
C PHE A 268 4.10 -1.41 -7.71
N SER A 269 3.52 -0.50 -6.94
CA SER A 269 3.81 -0.36 -5.51
C SER A 269 3.38 -1.59 -4.69
N HIS A 270 2.39 -2.34 -5.14
CA HIS A 270 2.02 -3.63 -4.54
C HIS A 270 3.14 -4.67 -4.68
N VAL A 271 3.84 -4.66 -5.81
CA VAL A 271 5.03 -5.54 -6.00
C VAL A 271 6.14 -5.20 -5.00
N LEU A 272 6.24 -3.92 -4.61
CA LEU A 272 7.15 -3.48 -3.56
C LEU A 272 6.66 -3.82 -2.15
N GLY A 273 5.43 -4.30 -1.99
CA GLY A 273 4.83 -4.73 -0.73
C GLY A 273 3.96 -3.69 -0.03
N LEU A 274 3.64 -2.57 -0.67
CA LEU A 274 2.71 -1.59 -0.12
C LEU A 274 1.25 -2.05 -0.34
N PRO A 275 0.41 -2.05 0.70
CA PRO A 275 -1.00 -2.40 0.57
C PRO A 275 -1.85 -1.19 0.15
N ASP A 276 -3.11 -1.45 -0.21
CA ASP A 276 -4.11 -0.41 -0.35
C ASP A 276 -4.45 0.25 0.98
N TYR A 277 -4.48 1.58 0.99
CA TYR A 277 -4.87 2.36 2.17
C TYR A 277 -6.29 2.91 2.09
N TYR A 278 -7.01 2.70 0.99
CA TYR A 278 -8.46 2.88 0.95
C TYR A 278 -9.17 1.66 1.55
N LEU A 279 -10.49 1.74 1.69
CA LEU A 279 -11.27 0.63 2.23
C LEU A 279 -11.60 -0.37 1.13
N THR A 280 -11.32 -1.64 1.38
CA THR A 280 -11.69 -2.74 0.49
C THR A 280 -12.95 -3.47 0.97
N THR A 281 -13.55 -3.05 2.09
CA THR A 281 -14.79 -3.63 2.65
C THR A 281 -16.05 -2.92 2.18
N ASP A 282 -17.12 -3.68 1.92
CA ASP A 282 -18.41 -3.17 1.45
C ASP A 282 -19.24 -2.44 2.51
N ASN A 283 -18.98 -2.71 3.79
CA ASN A 283 -19.73 -2.16 4.92
C ASN A 283 -18.83 -1.49 5.96
N PRO A 284 -18.16 -0.38 5.61
CA PRO A 284 -17.24 0.26 6.52
C PRO A 284 -17.96 0.90 7.71
N THR A 285 -17.42 0.68 8.92
CA THR A 285 -17.81 1.47 10.09
C THR A 285 -17.32 2.92 9.96
N THR A 286 -17.83 3.83 10.78
CA THR A 286 -17.37 5.23 10.77
C THR A 286 -15.86 5.35 11.04
N GLN A 287 -15.29 4.46 11.84
CA GLN A 287 -13.84 4.44 12.14
C GLN A 287 -13.01 3.93 10.97
N GLN A 288 -13.52 2.99 10.21
CA GLN A 288 -12.86 2.44 9.02
C GLN A 288 -12.75 3.45 7.87
N ARG A 289 -13.55 4.52 7.88
CA ARG A 289 -13.52 5.59 6.85
C ARG A 289 -12.35 6.56 7.00
N LEU A 290 -11.37 6.27 7.86
CA LEU A 290 -10.21 7.12 8.13
C LEU A 290 -9.04 6.77 7.22
N THR A 291 -9.21 6.90 5.93
CA THR A 291 -8.17 6.62 4.94
C THR A 291 -7.37 7.87 4.58
N PRO A 292 -6.16 7.76 4.03
CA PRO A 292 -5.36 8.91 3.65
C PRO A 292 -5.90 9.65 2.41
N GLY A 293 -6.80 9.04 1.65
CA GLY A 293 -7.39 9.66 0.45
C GLY A 293 -6.35 10.05 -0.60
N ALA A 294 -6.48 11.26 -1.14
CA ALA A 294 -5.58 11.78 -2.17
C ALA A 294 -4.16 12.09 -1.69
N TRP A 295 -3.88 12.00 -0.39
CA TRP A 295 -2.55 12.23 0.18
C TRP A 295 -1.59 11.06 -0.01
N SER A 296 -2.08 9.91 -0.41
CA SER A 296 -1.29 8.69 -0.64
C SER A 296 -1.55 8.11 -2.02
N LEU A 297 -0.47 7.68 -2.70
CA LEU A 297 -0.56 6.91 -3.94
C LEU A 297 -1.42 5.65 -3.74
N MET A 298 -1.24 4.93 -2.62
CA MET A 298 -2.00 3.72 -2.27
C MET A 298 -3.41 4.02 -1.72
N GLY A 299 -3.85 5.26 -1.80
CA GLY A 299 -5.21 5.72 -1.59
C GLY A 299 -5.83 6.17 -2.91
N TYR A 300 -6.25 7.45 -2.98
CA TYR A 300 -6.77 8.07 -4.21
C TYR A 300 -5.76 8.98 -4.91
N GLY A 301 -4.53 9.03 -4.44
CA GLY A 301 -3.47 9.89 -5.00
C GLY A 301 -3.07 9.52 -6.41
N ASN A 302 -3.27 8.25 -6.80
CA ASN A 302 -3.05 7.77 -8.16
C ASN A 302 -3.87 8.54 -9.22
N TYR A 303 -4.93 9.24 -8.84
CA TYR A 303 -5.77 10.04 -9.75
C TYR A 303 -5.41 11.52 -9.81
N LEU A 304 -4.47 12.01 -9.00
CA LEU A 304 -4.10 13.43 -9.02
C LEU A 304 -3.59 13.85 -10.40
N ASN A 305 -3.96 15.07 -10.81
CA ASN A 305 -3.70 15.58 -12.15
C ASN A 305 -4.13 14.59 -13.25
N ASP A 306 -5.32 14.03 -13.11
CA ASP A 306 -5.85 13.03 -14.06
C ASP A 306 -4.95 11.79 -14.23
N GLY A 307 -4.27 11.41 -13.12
CA GLY A 307 -3.32 10.30 -13.07
C GLY A 307 -1.90 10.63 -13.58
N ASN A 308 -1.62 11.88 -13.96
CA ASN A 308 -0.33 12.25 -14.53
C ASN A 308 0.71 12.67 -13.49
N THR A 309 0.28 12.99 -12.26
CA THR A 309 1.18 13.43 -11.19
C THR A 309 0.73 12.81 -9.86
N PRO A 310 1.00 11.52 -9.64
CA PRO A 310 0.75 10.90 -8.33
C PRO A 310 1.62 11.57 -7.25
N PRO A 311 1.15 11.64 -5.99
CA PRO A 311 1.87 12.29 -4.92
C PRO A 311 3.10 11.47 -4.52
N ASN A 312 4.04 12.10 -3.84
CA ASN A 312 5.14 11.39 -3.18
C ASN A 312 4.61 10.31 -2.23
N TYR A 313 5.38 9.23 -2.04
CA TYR A 313 5.16 8.31 -0.92
C TYR A 313 5.26 9.06 0.41
N SER A 314 4.51 8.59 1.40
CA SER A 314 4.70 9.05 2.77
C SER A 314 6.09 8.68 3.29
N ILE A 315 6.55 9.40 4.30
CA ILE A 315 7.80 9.07 4.98
C ILE A 315 7.77 7.64 5.58
N TYR A 316 6.58 7.14 5.96
CA TYR A 316 6.42 5.75 6.40
C TYR A 316 6.58 4.77 5.25
N ASP A 317 5.97 5.02 4.08
CA ASP A 317 6.10 4.13 2.92
C ASP A 317 7.56 4.02 2.49
N LYS A 318 8.28 5.15 2.45
CA LYS A 318 9.72 5.18 2.16
C LYS A 318 10.54 4.44 3.23
N TYR A 319 10.13 4.52 4.50
CA TYR A 319 10.77 3.79 5.59
C TYR A 319 10.47 2.29 5.50
N TYR A 320 9.25 1.92 5.20
CA TYR A 320 8.84 0.52 4.97
C TYR A 320 9.65 -0.12 3.82
N LEU A 321 9.87 0.64 2.76
CA LEU A 321 10.68 0.23 1.61
C LEU A 321 12.19 0.29 1.86
N GLY A 322 12.62 0.79 3.00
CA GLY A 322 14.04 0.89 3.38
C GLY A 322 14.81 2.03 2.68
N TRP A 323 14.12 3.00 2.11
CA TRP A 323 14.74 4.12 1.39
C TRP A 323 15.12 5.28 2.29
N VAL A 324 14.43 5.47 3.40
CA VAL A 324 14.73 6.49 4.42
C VAL A 324 14.63 5.91 5.82
N THR A 325 15.22 6.60 6.81
CA THR A 325 15.09 6.25 8.22
C THR A 325 14.69 7.48 9.01
N PRO A 326 13.41 7.62 9.39
CA PRO A 326 12.96 8.74 10.20
C PRO A 326 13.62 8.75 11.59
N THR A 327 13.87 9.94 12.11
CA THR A 327 14.49 10.11 13.44
C THR A 327 13.48 9.91 14.56
N VAL A 328 13.79 9.06 15.54
CA VAL A 328 12.95 8.86 16.73
C VAL A 328 13.06 10.07 17.65
N LEU A 329 11.92 10.64 18.06
CA LEU A 329 11.84 11.72 19.00
C LEU A 329 11.97 11.20 20.44
N ALA A 330 13.16 11.32 21.02
CA ALA A 330 13.51 10.77 22.34
C ALA A 330 13.64 11.85 23.42
N GLU A 331 14.18 13.02 23.07
CA GLU A 331 14.47 14.10 23.99
C GLU A 331 13.78 15.39 23.58
N SER A 332 13.37 16.20 24.58
CA SER A 332 12.72 17.50 24.32
C SER A 332 13.66 18.42 23.56
N GLN A 333 13.22 18.92 22.41
CA GLN A 333 14.01 19.79 21.52
C GLN A 333 13.12 20.56 20.57
N SER A 334 13.67 21.67 20.04
CA SER A 334 13.07 22.40 18.91
C SER A 334 13.61 21.84 17.60
N LEU A 335 12.75 21.64 16.62
CA LEU A 335 13.01 20.92 15.39
C LEU A 335 12.57 21.71 14.16
N THR A 336 13.24 21.44 13.05
CA THR A 336 12.87 21.94 11.73
C THR A 336 12.61 20.74 10.82
N LEU A 337 11.57 20.84 10.01
CA LEU A 337 11.15 19.78 9.07
C LEU A 337 11.04 20.39 7.69
N HIS A 338 11.98 19.99 6.82
CA HIS A 338 12.05 20.42 5.42
C HIS A 338 11.16 19.53 4.54
N ALA A 339 10.70 20.07 3.42
CA ALA A 339 9.94 19.32 2.43
C ALA A 339 10.89 18.68 1.39
N ASP A 340 11.88 17.94 1.86
CA ASP A 340 12.91 17.30 1.04
C ASP A 340 12.59 15.84 0.69
N GLY A 341 11.51 15.30 1.26
CA GLY A 341 11.13 13.90 1.07
C GLY A 341 12.03 12.88 1.75
N GLU A 342 13.02 13.33 2.53
CA GLU A 342 14.00 12.50 3.24
C GLU A 342 13.94 12.72 4.75
N THR A 343 13.68 13.96 5.17
CA THR A 343 13.58 14.31 6.57
C THR A 343 12.23 13.93 7.16
N GLY A 344 12.24 13.11 8.19
CA GLY A 344 11.05 12.73 8.93
C GLY A 344 11.34 12.35 10.36
N TYR A 345 10.30 12.41 11.19
CA TYR A 345 10.42 12.06 12.60
C TYR A 345 9.39 11.01 13.00
N MET A 346 9.74 10.21 14.02
CA MET A 346 8.83 9.23 14.65
C MET A 346 8.50 9.69 16.07
N LEU A 347 7.22 9.88 16.34
CA LEU A 347 6.69 10.10 17.68
C LEU A 347 6.09 8.79 18.19
N THR A 348 6.70 8.22 19.22
CA THR A 348 6.34 6.93 19.81
C THR A 348 5.89 7.09 21.25
N ARG A 349 5.17 6.10 21.77
CA ARG A 349 4.79 6.09 23.19
C ARG A 349 5.98 5.82 24.11
N ASN A 350 6.86 4.92 23.69
CA ASN A 350 8.10 4.59 24.36
C ASN A 350 9.10 4.00 23.36
N GLU A 351 10.37 3.96 23.75
CA GLU A 351 11.47 3.51 22.87
C GLU A 351 11.64 1.99 22.78
N LYS A 352 10.81 1.19 23.47
CA LYS A 352 11.06 -0.25 23.65
C LYS A 352 11.02 -1.08 22.36
N HIS A 353 10.44 -0.56 21.28
CA HIS A 353 10.26 -1.29 20.02
C HIS A 353 11.00 -0.64 18.84
N VAL A 354 12.07 0.12 19.14
CA VAL A 354 12.86 0.79 18.07
C VAL A 354 13.48 -0.22 17.11
N ASP A 355 13.82 -1.40 17.61
CA ASP A 355 14.45 -2.47 16.81
C ASP A 355 13.51 -3.10 15.79
N GLU A 356 12.19 -2.90 15.90
CA GLU A 356 11.20 -3.43 14.96
C GLU A 356 11.15 -2.65 13.64
N GLY A 357 11.81 -1.50 13.58
CA GLY A 357 11.84 -0.68 12.37
C GLY A 357 10.43 -0.21 11.94
N ALA A 358 10.13 -0.32 10.65
CA ALA A 358 8.82 0.03 10.09
C ALA A 358 7.70 -0.97 10.43
N TYR A 359 8.03 -2.12 11.02
CA TYR A 359 7.10 -3.22 11.35
C TYR A 359 6.59 -3.16 12.79
N ARG A 360 6.57 -2.00 13.40
CA ARG A 360 6.13 -1.81 14.78
C ARG A 360 4.63 -2.03 14.95
N THR A 361 4.27 -2.89 15.87
CA THR A 361 2.88 -3.23 16.22
C THR A 361 2.24 -2.25 17.20
N ASP A 362 3.01 -1.36 17.83
CA ASP A 362 2.47 -0.26 18.64
C ASP A 362 2.12 0.95 17.77
N THR A 363 1.36 1.89 18.30
CA THR A 363 1.00 3.11 17.57
C THR A 363 2.21 4.03 17.42
N VAL A 364 2.57 4.34 16.19
CA VAL A 364 3.61 5.31 15.83
C VAL A 364 3.00 6.42 15.01
N TYR A 365 3.46 7.65 15.25
CA TYR A 365 3.14 8.81 14.41
C TYR A 365 4.38 9.23 13.64
N TYR A 366 4.29 9.19 12.30
CA TYR A 366 5.34 9.63 11.41
C TYR A 366 5.05 11.04 10.94
N LEU A 367 6.05 11.91 11.01
CA LEU A 367 5.95 13.34 10.71
C LEU A 367 6.75 13.65 9.46
N GLU A 368 6.15 14.33 8.51
CA GLU A 368 6.80 14.85 7.31
C GLU A 368 6.25 16.22 6.95
N ASN A 369 6.99 16.97 6.16
CA ASN A 369 6.53 18.22 5.57
C ASN A 369 6.24 18.00 4.08
N ARG A 370 5.05 18.32 3.65
CA ARG A 370 4.64 18.22 2.25
C ARG A 370 4.27 19.62 1.75
N GLN A 371 4.82 19.98 0.60
CA GLN A 371 4.53 21.26 -0.07
C GLN A 371 4.01 20.97 -1.48
N GLN A 372 3.22 21.90 -2.04
CA GLN A 372 2.62 21.71 -3.36
C GLN A 372 3.62 22.03 -4.48
N ASP A 373 4.68 21.23 -4.58
CA ASP A 373 5.70 21.31 -5.61
C ASP A 373 6.11 19.91 -6.11
N GLY A 374 6.80 19.83 -7.24
CA GLY A 374 7.22 18.56 -7.83
C GLY A 374 6.09 17.55 -7.97
N TRP A 375 6.26 16.34 -7.44
CA TRP A 375 5.24 15.29 -7.44
C TRP A 375 4.04 15.62 -6.55
N ASP A 376 4.18 16.54 -5.59
CA ASP A 376 3.13 16.97 -4.67
C ASP A 376 2.35 18.21 -5.15
N THR A 377 2.63 18.72 -6.34
CA THR A 377 1.99 19.94 -6.89
C THR A 377 0.47 19.91 -6.80
N TYR A 378 -0.14 18.75 -6.95
CA TYR A 378 -1.59 18.59 -6.98
C TYR A 378 -2.17 18.04 -5.66
N LEU A 379 -1.39 17.99 -4.58
CA LEU A 379 -1.93 17.70 -3.27
C LEU A 379 -3.02 18.70 -2.87
N PRO A 380 -4.01 18.29 -2.07
CA PRO A 380 -5.10 19.17 -1.65
C PRO A 380 -4.65 20.40 -0.84
N GLY A 381 -3.48 20.35 -0.20
CA GLY A 381 -2.92 21.40 0.63
C GLY A 381 -1.45 21.13 0.95
N HIS A 382 -0.89 21.87 1.90
CA HIS A 382 0.53 21.79 2.30
C HIS A 382 0.71 21.95 3.81
N GLY A 383 1.87 21.55 4.32
CA GLY A 383 2.24 21.65 5.74
C GLY A 383 2.75 20.33 6.32
N MET A 384 2.76 20.25 7.65
CA MET A 384 3.14 19.01 8.35
C MET A 384 2.01 17.98 8.25
N LEU A 385 2.33 16.81 7.68
CA LEU A 385 1.48 15.63 7.75
C LEU A 385 1.89 14.75 8.95
N ILE A 386 0.90 14.23 9.64
CA ILE A 386 1.08 13.31 10.76
C ILE A 386 0.38 12.00 10.41
N TRP A 387 1.16 10.97 10.10
CA TRP A 387 0.67 9.64 9.77
C TRP A 387 0.63 8.77 11.01
N GLN A 388 -0.54 8.29 11.38
CA GLN A 388 -0.66 7.24 12.38
C GLN A 388 -0.53 5.89 11.71
N VAL A 389 0.39 5.06 12.19
CA VAL A 389 0.57 3.69 11.73
C VAL A 389 0.58 2.73 12.91
N ILE A 390 -0.12 1.61 12.74
CA ILE A 390 -0.12 0.46 13.65
C ILE A 390 0.09 -0.75 12.74
N PHE A 391 1.33 -1.16 12.56
CA PHE A 391 1.63 -2.25 11.64
C PHE A 391 1.03 -3.58 12.13
N ASP A 392 0.42 -4.32 11.21
CA ASP A 392 -0.02 -5.69 11.42
C ASP A 392 0.32 -6.50 10.17
N GLU A 393 1.17 -7.49 10.32
CA GLU A 393 1.70 -8.27 9.20
C GLU A 393 0.58 -8.96 8.40
N THR A 394 -0.46 -9.44 9.08
CA THR A 394 -1.60 -10.10 8.45
C THR A 394 -2.43 -9.12 7.63
N ASP A 395 -2.75 -7.95 8.19
CA ASP A 395 -3.57 -6.95 7.51
C ASP A 395 -2.82 -6.34 6.31
N TRP A 396 -1.49 -6.12 6.43
CA TRP A 396 -0.64 -5.68 5.31
C TRP A 396 -0.58 -6.74 4.21
N PHE A 397 -0.34 -8.00 4.60
CA PHE A 397 -0.28 -9.11 3.65
C PHE A 397 -1.61 -9.34 2.91
N ASN A 398 -2.73 -9.19 3.61
CA ASN A 398 -4.06 -9.37 3.04
C ASN A 398 -4.62 -8.11 2.36
N ASN A 399 -3.80 -7.09 2.15
CA ASN A 399 -4.20 -5.83 1.50
C ASN A 399 -5.38 -5.12 2.17
N CYS A 400 -5.51 -5.20 3.48
CA CYS A 400 -6.65 -4.66 4.21
C CYS A 400 -6.30 -3.91 5.50
N PRO A 401 -5.25 -3.05 5.53
CA PRO A 401 -4.78 -2.42 6.77
C PRO A 401 -5.82 -1.51 7.43
N ASN A 402 -6.82 -1.05 6.69
CA ASN A 402 -7.86 -0.16 7.19
C ASN A 402 -9.26 -0.79 7.28
N ASP A 403 -9.44 -2.03 6.83
CA ASP A 403 -10.77 -2.66 6.76
C ASP A 403 -11.38 -2.99 8.12
N TYR A 404 -10.57 -3.46 9.06
CA TYR A 404 -11.03 -3.85 10.39
C TYR A 404 -10.76 -2.76 11.42
N LEU A 405 -9.57 -2.18 11.40
CA LEU A 405 -9.13 -1.09 12.24
C LEU A 405 -8.42 -0.05 11.37
N PRO A 406 -8.50 1.25 11.70
CA PRO A 406 -7.80 2.28 10.94
C PRO A 406 -6.30 2.27 11.29
N ARG A 407 -5.56 1.32 10.74
CA ARG A 407 -4.14 1.12 11.05
C ARG A 407 -3.21 2.09 10.34
N TYR A 408 -3.64 2.62 9.20
CA TYR A 408 -2.89 3.61 8.43
C TYR A 408 -3.79 4.80 8.10
N ARG A 409 -3.54 5.95 8.72
CA ARG A 409 -4.38 7.14 8.53
C ARG A 409 -3.64 8.43 8.73
N LEU A 410 -4.20 9.53 8.21
CA LEU A 410 -3.75 10.89 8.49
C LEU A 410 -4.48 11.47 9.71
N ILE A 411 -3.70 12.13 10.58
CA ILE A 411 -4.25 12.98 11.65
C ILE A 411 -4.48 14.36 11.07
N SER A 412 -5.71 14.82 11.18
CA SER A 412 -6.12 16.09 10.59
C SER A 412 -6.04 17.25 11.59
N ALA A 413 -5.52 18.38 11.14
CA ALA A 413 -5.58 19.64 11.88
C ALA A 413 -7.01 20.20 12.03
N LEU A 414 -7.97 19.74 11.22
CA LEU A 414 -9.38 20.10 11.36
C LEU A 414 -10.00 19.54 12.63
N SER A 415 -9.60 18.33 13.00
CA SER A 415 -10.04 17.68 14.23
C SER A 415 -9.13 16.50 14.55
N THR A 416 -8.40 16.61 15.64
CA THR A 416 -7.54 15.54 16.14
C THR A 416 -8.33 14.41 16.81
N SER A 417 -9.62 14.62 17.08
CA SER A 417 -10.52 13.68 17.75
C SER A 417 -11.61 13.12 16.84
N SER A 418 -11.78 13.67 15.64
CA SER A 418 -12.85 13.28 14.73
C SER A 418 -12.29 12.66 13.46
N PRO A 419 -12.92 11.58 12.95
CA PRO A 419 -12.50 10.95 11.74
C PRO A 419 -12.51 11.91 10.55
N TYR A 420 -11.42 11.92 9.80
CA TYR A 420 -11.37 12.54 8.49
C TYR A 420 -12.05 11.60 7.49
N THR A 421 -13.18 12.00 6.95
CA THR A 421 -13.84 11.27 5.87
C THR A 421 -13.35 11.79 4.52
N THR A 422 -12.75 10.94 3.73
CA THR A 422 -11.90 11.28 2.59
C THR A 422 -12.57 11.36 1.24
N THR A 423 -13.88 11.24 1.16
CA THR A 423 -14.61 11.39 -0.11
C THR A 423 -14.41 12.74 -0.80
N LYS A 424 -13.85 13.74 -0.09
CA LYS A 424 -13.39 15.02 -0.68
C LYS A 424 -12.09 15.43 -0.02
N PRO A 425 -11.00 15.56 -0.79
CA PRO A 425 -9.74 16.09 -0.28
C PRO A 425 -9.95 17.46 0.38
N LYS A 426 -9.36 17.69 1.55
CA LYS A 426 -9.47 18.94 2.27
C LYS A 426 -8.09 19.55 2.48
N PRO A 427 -7.88 20.78 2.00
CA PRO A 427 -6.58 21.47 2.12
C PRO A 427 -6.17 21.75 3.57
N GLU A 428 -7.11 21.68 4.52
CA GLU A 428 -6.86 21.99 5.92
C GLU A 428 -6.40 20.79 6.76
N VAL A 429 -6.12 19.64 6.13
CA VAL A 429 -5.63 18.44 6.85
C VAL A 429 -4.26 18.63 7.48
N PRO A 430 -3.26 19.21 6.78
CA PRO A 430 -1.93 19.41 7.34
C PRO A 430 -1.91 20.40 8.51
N PHE A 431 -0.92 20.28 9.38
CA PHE A 431 -0.67 21.22 10.48
C PHE A 431 0.29 22.34 10.03
N PRO A 432 0.13 23.57 10.54
CA PRO A 432 -0.92 24.01 11.49
C PRO A 432 -2.27 24.22 10.82
N GLY A 433 -2.38 24.21 9.50
CA GLY A 433 -3.59 24.39 8.72
C GLY A 433 -4.27 25.75 8.92
N SER A 434 -5.40 25.96 8.24
CA SER A 434 -6.15 27.22 8.29
C SER A 434 -6.71 27.56 9.68
N LYS A 435 -6.85 26.56 10.55
CA LYS A 435 -7.30 26.77 11.95
C LYS A 435 -6.15 27.05 12.92
N ASN A 436 -4.92 27.12 12.41
CA ASN A 436 -3.72 27.37 13.21
C ASN A 436 -3.60 26.42 14.42
N ILE A 437 -3.72 25.12 14.17
CA ILE A 437 -3.55 24.09 15.20
C ILE A 437 -2.06 23.88 15.43
N THR A 438 -1.54 24.42 16.51
CA THR A 438 -0.10 24.49 16.80
C THR A 438 0.37 23.40 17.74
N GLN A 439 -0.48 22.43 18.10
CA GLN A 439 -0.10 21.35 19.00
C GLN A 439 -0.80 20.02 18.64
N TYR A 440 -0.11 18.91 18.91
CA TYR A 440 -0.64 17.56 18.83
C TYR A 440 -0.03 16.69 19.94
N THR A 441 -0.87 16.18 20.85
CA THR A 441 -0.44 15.44 22.05
C THR A 441 -1.14 14.09 22.14
N PRO A 442 -0.72 13.11 21.30
CA PRO A 442 -1.36 11.79 21.26
C PRO A 442 -1.05 10.91 22.47
N PHE A 443 0.03 11.22 23.19
CA PHE A 443 0.46 10.48 24.35
C PHE A 443 0.54 11.39 25.59
N ALA A 444 0.33 10.80 26.76
CA ALA A 444 0.32 11.56 28.02
C ALA A 444 1.65 12.27 28.33
N HIS A 445 2.76 11.77 27.76
CA HIS A 445 4.11 12.22 28.09
C HIS A 445 4.87 12.82 26.90
N ASN A 446 4.40 12.58 25.68
CA ASN A 446 5.07 13.00 24.45
C ASN A 446 4.11 13.81 23.60
N GLY A 447 4.53 14.99 23.17
CA GLY A 447 3.70 15.86 22.36
C GLY A 447 4.49 16.82 21.49
N LEU A 448 3.81 17.35 20.49
CA LEU A 448 4.28 18.35 19.57
C LEU A 448 3.62 19.69 19.94
N TYR A 449 4.40 20.76 19.97
CA TYR A 449 3.96 22.10 20.34
C TYR A 449 4.56 23.13 19.39
N ASN A 450 4.00 24.34 19.40
CA ASN A 450 4.49 25.48 18.63
C ASN A 450 4.70 25.15 17.13
N ILE A 451 3.84 24.29 16.58
CA ILE A 451 3.90 23.93 15.15
C ILE A 451 3.62 25.20 14.34
N GLN A 452 4.58 25.59 13.49
CA GLN A 452 4.48 26.76 12.63
C GLN A 452 4.99 26.42 11.23
N GLU A 453 4.43 27.08 10.24
CA GLU A 453 4.89 27.03 8.85
C GLU A 453 5.33 28.43 8.41
N THR A 454 6.55 28.53 7.89
CA THR A 454 7.10 29.76 7.35
C THR A 454 7.85 29.46 6.07
N ASN A 455 7.39 30.01 4.95
CA ASN A 455 7.99 29.82 3.63
C ASN A 455 8.21 28.34 3.27
N GLY A 456 7.22 27.50 3.57
CA GLY A 456 7.27 26.07 3.27
C GLY A 456 8.14 25.24 4.23
N ILE A 457 8.68 25.84 5.27
CA ILE A 457 9.47 25.16 6.31
C ILE A 457 8.60 25.04 7.56
N ILE A 458 8.53 23.85 8.14
CA ILE A 458 7.85 23.60 9.40
C ILE A 458 8.86 23.67 10.55
N THR A 459 8.50 24.39 11.60
CA THR A 459 9.20 24.36 12.89
C THR A 459 8.25 23.91 13.98
N PHE A 460 8.74 23.16 14.96
CA PHE A 460 7.95 22.70 16.10
C PHE A 460 8.84 22.32 17.28
N ASP A 461 8.25 22.26 18.47
CA ASP A 461 8.89 21.75 19.67
C ASP A 461 8.35 20.34 19.97
N PHE A 462 9.24 19.39 20.13
CA PHE A 462 8.93 18.12 20.75
C PHE A 462 9.20 18.21 22.25
N THR A 463 8.22 17.86 23.06
CA THR A 463 8.36 17.80 24.51
C THR A 463 8.04 16.39 25.00
N THR A 464 8.98 15.81 25.72
CA THR A 464 8.77 14.59 26.49
C THR A 464 8.93 14.91 27.97
N THR A 465 7.92 14.56 28.75
CA THR A 465 8.14 14.42 30.19
C THR A 465 8.70 13.03 30.37
N THR A 466 10.02 12.93 30.47
CA THR A 466 10.58 11.74 31.09
C THR A 466 9.81 11.56 32.36
N VAL A 467 8.98 10.50 32.45
CA VAL A 467 8.71 9.92 33.74
C VAL A 467 10.09 9.49 34.18
N GLN A 468 10.80 10.41 34.85
CA GLN A 468 11.81 9.97 35.76
C GLN A 468 11.05 8.95 36.60
N SER A 469 11.23 7.68 36.30
CA SER A 469 11.25 6.72 37.39
C SER A 469 12.33 7.30 38.30
N SER A 470 11.91 8.18 39.18
CA SER A 470 12.68 8.52 40.33
C SER A 470 12.73 7.23 41.19
N ILE A 471 13.44 6.25 40.65
CA ILE A 471 14.22 5.39 41.46
C ILE A 471 15.31 6.34 41.95
N LYS A 472 14.95 7.21 42.88
CA LYS A 472 15.92 7.72 43.82
C LYS A 472 16.64 6.49 44.29
N ASP A 473 17.97 6.46 44.16
CA ASP A 473 18.76 5.50 44.95
C ASP A 473 18.16 5.52 46.33
N ILE A 474 17.48 4.45 46.69
CA ILE A 474 16.77 4.37 47.97
C ILE A 474 17.88 4.27 48.96
N ILE A 475 18.26 5.40 49.57
CA ILE A 475 18.95 5.35 50.85
C ILE A 475 17.91 4.72 51.76
N LEU A 476 18.10 3.41 52.01
CA LEU A 476 17.23 2.62 52.87
C LEU A 476 17.17 3.36 54.21
N ASP A 477 16.04 4.05 54.47
CA ASP A 477 15.79 4.59 55.78
C ASP A 477 15.57 3.41 56.73
N PRO A 478 16.50 3.14 57.65
CA PRO A 478 16.38 2.01 58.56
C PRO A 478 15.33 2.22 59.66
N THR A 479 14.71 3.41 59.72
CA THR A 479 13.83 3.82 60.82
C THR A 479 12.35 3.53 60.52
N GLY A 480 11.99 2.41 60.01
CA GLY A 480 10.58 2.06 59.74
C GLY A 480 10.41 0.61 59.35
N THR A 481 9.20 0.11 59.51
CA THR A 481 8.90 -1.28 59.17
C THR A 481 8.60 -1.38 57.66
N TRP A 482 9.25 -2.32 57.01
CA TRP A 482 9.06 -2.67 55.61
C TRP A 482 8.15 -3.88 55.48
N TYR A 483 7.23 -3.84 54.54
CA TYR A 483 6.26 -4.90 54.31
C TYR A 483 6.31 -5.38 52.85
N ASP A 484 6.08 -6.67 52.63
CA ASP A 484 5.76 -7.17 51.31
C ASP A 484 4.30 -6.81 50.90
N LEU A 485 3.88 -7.16 49.71
CA LEU A 485 2.51 -6.89 49.23
C LEU A 485 1.43 -7.68 49.99
N LEU A 486 1.82 -8.72 50.77
CA LEU A 486 0.92 -9.52 51.59
C LEU A 486 0.83 -8.99 53.04
N GLY A 487 1.60 -7.93 53.34
CA GLY A 487 1.63 -7.31 54.66
C GLY A 487 2.59 -7.99 55.66
N ASN A 488 3.46 -8.88 55.19
CA ASN A 488 4.50 -9.47 56.06
C ASN A 488 5.65 -8.48 56.25
N VAL A 489 6.20 -8.40 57.43
CA VAL A 489 7.40 -7.61 57.70
C VAL A 489 8.61 -8.28 57.04
N ILE A 490 9.39 -7.47 56.29
CA ILE A 490 10.57 -7.95 55.59
C ILE A 490 11.81 -7.14 55.96
N ASP A 491 12.98 -7.76 55.78
CA ASP A 491 14.26 -7.07 55.84
C ASP A 491 14.59 -6.48 54.46
N PRO A 492 14.62 -5.14 54.30
CA PRO A 492 14.84 -4.49 53.00
C PRO A 492 16.25 -4.71 52.46
N THR A 493 17.19 -5.20 53.25
CA THR A 493 18.57 -5.46 52.81
C THR A 493 18.72 -6.81 52.10
N THR A 494 17.79 -7.73 52.32
CA THR A 494 17.84 -9.09 51.80
C THR A 494 16.66 -9.44 50.89
N TYR A 495 15.55 -8.70 50.99
CA TYR A 495 14.34 -8.94 50.22
C TYR A 495 14.46 -8.33 48.83
N LYS A 496 14.00 -9.08 47.82
CA LYS A 496 13.87 -8.60 46.43
C LYS A 496 12.41 -8.64 46.00
N GLY A 497 11.92 -7.54 45.51
CA GLY A 497 10.53 -7.45 45.04
C GLY A 497 9.86 -6.13 45.37
N ILE A 498 8.54 -6.09 45.25
CA ILE A 498 7.73 -4.89 45.57
C ILE A 498 7.46 -4.89 47.09
N VAL A 499 7.75 -3.76 47.72
CA VAL A 499 7.60 -3.58 49.17
C VAL A 499 6.85 -2.28 49.48
N ILE A 500 6.29 -2.19 50.68
CA ILE A 500 5.60 -1.01 51.21
C ILE A 500 6.38 -0.51 52.45
N HIS A 501 6.75 0.78 52.40
CA HIS A 501 7.35 1.47 53.53
C HIS A 501 6.76 2.86 53.65
N ASN A 502 6.36 3.28 54.84
CA ASN A 502 5.73 4.59 55.10
C ASN A 502 4.57 4.91 54.13
N LYS A 503 3.70 3.92 53.80
CA LYS A 503 2.58 4.01 52.88
C LYS A 503 2.99 4.25 51.41
N GLN A 504 4.25 4.12 51.06
CA GLN A 504 4.75 4.23 49.67
C GLN A 504 5.25 2.88 49.19
N LYS A 505 5.16 2.67 47.84
CA LYS A 505 5.62 1.47 47.15
C LYS A 505 7.06 1.64 46.68
N TYR A 506 7.89 0.62 46.88
CA TYR A 506 9.28 0.57 46.42
C TYR A 506 9.54 -0.77 45.73
N ILE A 507 10.57 -0.84 44.91
CA ILE A 507 11.08 -2.07 44.33
C ILE A 507 12.50 -2.26 44.83
N LEU A 508 12.71 -3.31 45.59
CA LEU A 508 14.05 -3.74 46.03
C LEU A 508 14.58 -4.77 45.02
N ARG A 509 15.78 -4.56 44.52
CA ARG A 509 16.42 -5.37 43.44
C ARG A 509 17.53 -6.24 43.99
#